data_0dda6aaeedcae942b93d573d683a2466
#
_entry.id   0dda6aaeedcae942b93d573d683a2466
#
_cell.length_a   1.000
_cell.length_b   1.000
_cell.length_c   1.000
_cell.angle_alpha   90.00
_cell.angle_beta   90.00
_cell.angle_gamma   90.00
#
_symmetry.space_group_name_H-M   'P 1'
#
loop_
_entity.id
_entity.type
_entity.pdbx_description
1 polymer ?
#
loop_
_entity_poly.entity_id
_entity_poly.type
_entity_poly.pdbx_seq_one_letter_code
_entity_poly.pdbx_strand_id
1 'polypeptide(L)'
;MGNIKLRKAAIIGTGHVGSHVAFSLATQGEVDELWMVDIDKQKAIAQATDVNDAVSYLPHEVTARACEPEDIGGCDILVISAGPLPRPDQDRLDTLGDTVAVLKEFLPRVKASGFGGFIISISNPADVVAAYVQRYLDYPARKIISSGTALDSARLQRLVAGLCRVSRRSLTCYALGEHGGSAMVPWSHVRVQGIALDQLQKDLPQRFPAFDREKVTQDMKHGGYLVLEGKGSTEFGIASAVTEIVRAIFHDEKKALPVSCLLQGEYGQRQVFALTKRSEERRVGKECRS
;
A
#
# COMPACT_ATOMS: atom_id res chain seq x y z
N MET A 1 15.89 -27.21 19.49
CA MET A 1 14.89 -26.81 18.51
C MET A 1 15.26 -25.39 18.06
N GLY A 2 15.53 -25.18 16.78
CA GLY A 2 15.81 -23.84 16.25
C GLY A 2 14.56 -22.96 16.43
N ASN A 3 14.71 -21.77 17.01
CA ASN A 3 13.61 -20.81 17.11
C ASN A 3 13.20 -20.42 15.68
N ILE A 4 12.00 -20.79 15.27
CA ILE A 4 11.39 -20.27 14.06
C ILE A 4 11.13 -18.78 14.31
N LYS A 5 11.67 -17.93 13.44
CA LYS A 5 11.44 -16.48 13.55
C LYS A 5 10.00 -16.18 13.11
N LEU A 6 9.20 -15.67 14.02
CA LEU A 6 7.84 -15.21 13.73
C LEU A 6 7.86 -13.94 12.88
N ARG A 7 6.94 -13.85 11.93
CA ARG A 7 6.69 -12.67 11.08
C ARG A 7 5.79 -11.71 11.84
N LYS A 8 6.31 -10.53 12.20
CA LYS A 8 5.62 -9.57 13.06
C LYS A 8 5.35 -8.28 12.33
N ALA A 9 4.10 -7.85 12.29
CA ALA A 9 3.72 -6.57 11.74
C ALA A 9 3.02 -5.71 12.80
N ALA A 10 3.41 -4.43 12.87
CA ALA A 10 2.72 -3.41 13.64
C ALA A 10 1.85 -2.55 12.72
N ILE A 11 0.70 -2.10 13.22
CA ILE A 11 -0.20 -1.20 12.51
C ILE A 11 -0.51 -0.02 13.44
N ILE A 12 -0.12 1.19 13.03
CA ILE A 12 -0.47 2.43 13.72
C ILE A 12 -1.65 3.08 13.01
N GLY A 13 -2.74 3.27 13.76
CA GLY A 13 -4.03 3.72 13.26
C GLY A 13 -4.91 2.54 12.88
N THR A 14 -5.73 2.07 13.83
CA THR A 14 -6.63 0.92 13.69
C THR A 14 -8.06 1.34 13.37
N GLY A 15 -8.20 2.44 12.61
CA GLY A 15 -9.45 2.89 12.04
C GLY A 15 -9.93 1.97 10.91
N HIS A 16 -10.84 2.47 10.06
CA HIS A 16 -11.42 1.70 8.95
C HIS A 16 -10.37 1.01 8.08
N VAL A 17 -9.32 1.71 7.68
CA VAL A 17 -8.31 1.16 6.78
C VAL A 17 -7.37 0.21 7.53
N GLY A 18 -6.83 0.64 8.68
CA GLY A 18 -5.86 -0.17 9.44
C GLY A 18 -6.42 -1.48 9.96
N SER A 19 -7.68 -1.51 10.42
CA SER A 19 -8.35 -2.74 10.82
C SER A 19 -8.55 -3.72 9.66
N HIS A 20 -8.91 -3.21 8.47
CA HIS A 20 -9.00 -4.05 7.28
C HIS A 20 -7.63 -4.57 6.80
N VAL A 21 -6.55 -3.79 6.98
CA VAL A 21 -5.18 -4.28 6.74
C VAL A 21 -4.85 -5.41 7.71
N ALA A 22 -5.13 -5.25 9.01
CA ALA A 22 -4.91 -6.29 10.02
C ALA A 22 -5.65 -7.57 9.65
N PHE A 23 -6.94 -7.47 9.37
CA PHE A 23 -7.77 -8.61 8.98
C PHE A 23 -7.32 -9.26 7.67
N SER A 24 -6.92 -8.46 6.67
CA SER A 24 -6.39 -8.98 5.41
C SER A 24 -5.09 -9.75 5.58
N LEU A 25 -4.18 -9.25 6.44
CA LEU A 25 -2.94 -9.94 6.77
C LEU A 25 -3.21 -11.26 7.51
N ALA A 26 -4.14 -11.26 8.46
CA ALA A 26 -4.54 -12.44 9.20
C ALA A 26 -5.19 -13.48 8.27
N THR A 27 -6.18 -13.10 7.47
CA THR A 27 -6.90 -14.04 6.60
C THR A 27 -6.04 -14.67 5.51
N GLN A 28 -4.97 -13.99 5.08
CA GLN A 28 -4.05 -14.51 4.08
C GLN A 28 -2.81 -15.21 4.69
N GLY A 29 -2.68 -15.23 6.03
CA GLY A 29 -1.58 -15.90 6.72
C GLY A 29 -0.21 -15.29 6.46
N GLU A 30 -0.17 -13.99 6.22
CA GLU A 30 1.08 -13.30 5.88
C GLU A 30 1.91 -12.92 7.11
N VAL A 31 1.31 -12.96 8.29
CA VAL A 31 1.93 -12.65 9.58
C VAL A 31 1.59 -13.70 10.62
N ASP A 32 2.43 -13.81 11.63
CA ASP A 32 2.21 -14.66 12.79
C ASP A 32 1.76 -13.83 14.01
N GLU A 33 2.20 -12.55 14.08
CA GLU A 33 1.80 -11.60 15.12
C GLU A 33 1.41 -10.25 14.51
N LEU A 34 0.28 -9.69 14.99
CA LEU A 34 -0.21 -8.34 14.68
C LEU A 34 -0.19 -7.47 15.94
N TRP A 35 0.55 -6.37 15.90
CA TRP A 35 0.65 -5.43 17.00
C TRP A 35 -0.09 -4.15 16.62
N MET A 36 -1.19 -3.87 17.30
CA MET A 36 -2.14 -2.83 16.93
C MET A 36 -2.02 -1.63 17.87
N VAL A 37 -1.79 -0.47 17.26
CA VAL A 37 -1.60 0.81 17.96
C VAL A 37 -2.65 1.80 17.48
N ASP A 38 -3.35 2.43 18.40
CA ASP A 38 -4.26 3.54 18.12
C ASP A 38 -4.16 4.56 19.27
N ILE A 39 -4.46 5.83 18.98
CA ILE A 39 -4.60 6.85 20.01
C ILE A 39 -5.73 6.49 20.99
N ASP A 40 -6.77 5.87 20.49
CA ASP A 40 -7.82 5.23 21.27
C ASP A 40 -7.42 3.78 21.60
N LYS A 41 -6.86 3.60 22.80
CA LYS A 41 -6.43 2.28 23.28
C LYS A 41 -7.54 1.24 23.32
N GLN A 42 -8.76 1.65 23.67
CA GLN A 42 -9.91 0.73 23.73
C GLN A 42 -10.25 0.22 22.33
N LYS A 43 -10.14 1.09 21.33
CA LYS A 43 -10.32 0.73 19.93
C LYS A 43 -9.24 -0.26 19.46
N ALA A 44 -7.96 -0.03 19.80
CA ALA A 44 -6.90 -0.97 19.46
C ALA A 44 -7.14 -2.35 20.10
N ILE A 45 -7.58 -2.39 21.36
CA ILE A 45 -7.94 -3.63 22.06
C ILE A 45 -9.12 -4.33 21.38
N ALA A 46 -10.18 -3.59 21.07
CA ALA A 46 -11.37 -4.13 20.43
C ALA A 46 -11.04 -4.74 19.04
N GLN A 47 -10.26 -4.02 18.24
CA GLN A 47 -9.85 -4.50 16.93
C GLN A 47 -8.96 -5.75 17.01
N ALA A 48 -8.02 -5.79 17.97
CA ALA A 48 -7.17 -6.96 18.19
C ALA A 48 -8.00 -8.18 18.66
N THR A 49 -8.99 -7.96 19.51
CA THR A 49 -9.91 -9.01 19.99
C THR A 49 -10.73 -9.57 18.80
N ASP A 50 -11.32 -8.72 17.99
CA ASP A 50 -12.14 -9.13 16.85
C ASP A 50 -11.33 -9.92 15.81
N VAL A 51 -10.07 -9.52 15.56
CA VAL A 51 -9.16 -10.30 14.72
C VAL A 51 -8.87 -11.67 15.33
N ASN A 52 -8.59 -11.77 16.65
CA ASN A 52 -8.34 -13.06 17.32
C ASN A 52 -9.58 -13.98 17.25
N ASP A 53 -10.78 -13.42 17.42
CA ASP A 53 -12.03 -14.20 17.29
C ASP A 53 -12.16 -14.77 15.88
N ALA A 54 -11.85 -13.98 14.84
CA ALA A 54 -11.88 -14.42 13.46
C ALA A 54 -10.86 -15.52 13.16
N VAL A 55 -9.67 -15.48 13.79
CA VAL A 55 -8.59 -16.50 13.60
C VAL A 55 -9.08 -17.89 13.90
N SER A 56 -10.04 -18.07 14.81
CA SER A 56 -10.65 -19.38 15.12
C SER A 56 -11.24 -20.11 13.90
N TYR A 57 -11.52 -19.40 12.82
CA TYR A 57 -12.09 -19.93 11.57
C TYR A 57 -11.12 -19.86 10.38
N LEU A 58 -9.87 -19.46 10.61
CA LEU A 58 -8.85 -19.36 9.57
C LEU A 58 -7.98 -20.63 9.52
N PRO A 59 -7.33 -20.93 8.37
CA PRO A 59 -6.49 -22.12 8.24
C PRO A 59 -5.09 -21.96 8.83
N HIS A 60 -4.80 -20.86 9.51
CA HIS A 60 -3.50 -20.54 10.12
C HIS A 60 -3.67 -19.73 11.38
N GLU A 61 -2.72 -19.86 12.30
CA GLU A 61 -2.68 -19.15 13.55
C GLU A 61 -2.07 -17.74 13.37
N VAL A 62 -2.75 -16.73 13.90
CA VAL A 62 -2.27 -15.36 14.02
C VAL A 62 -2.65 -14.84 15.40
N THR A 63 -1.73 -14.18 16.08
CA THR A 63 -2.02 -13.53 17.35
C THR A 63 -2.05 -12.01 17.17
N ALA A 64 -3.18 -11.37 17.45
CA ALA A 64 -3.31 -9.93 17.47
C ALA A 64 -3.31 -9.39 18.90
N ARG A 65 -2.61 -8.28 19.15
CA ARG A 65 -2.61 -7.58 20.43
C ARG A 65 -2.53 -6.07 20.28
N ALA A 66 -3.17 -5.36 21.19
CA ALA A 66 -2.94 -3.92 21.33
C ALA A 66 -1.61 -3.66 22.04
N CYS A 67 -0.93 -2.59 21.65
CA CYS A 67 0.32 -2.16 22.27
C CYS A 67 0.54 -0.65 22.11
N GLU A 68 1.59 -0.14 22.74
CA GLU A 68 2.02 1.24 22.59
C GLU A 68 3.05 1.38 21.46
N PRO A 69 3.24 2.59 20.89
CA PRO A 69 4.24 2.78 19.82
C PRO A 69 5.67 2.43 20.24
N GLU A 70 6.00 2.48 21.52
CA GLU A 70 7.31 2.11 22.06
C GLU A 70 7.57 0.62 22.05
N ASP A 71 6.54 -0.21 21.98
CA ASP A 71 6.67 -1.66 22.06
C ASP A 71 7.07 -2.30 20.73
N ILE A 72 6.89 -1.58 19.61
CA ILE A 72 6.99 -2.17 18.25
C ILE A 72 8.43 -2.49 17.78
N GLY A 73 9.44 -2.22 18.60
CA GLY A 73 10.85 -2.42 18.25
C GLY A 73 11.20 -3.82 17.73
N GLY A 74 10.44 -4.83 18.16
CA GLY A 74 10.61 -6.23 17.73
C GLY A 74 9.85 -6.63 16.46
N CYS A 75 9.11 -5.70 15.81
CA CYS A 75 8.39 -5.97 14.59
C CYS A 75 9.27 -5.89 13.35
N ASP A 76 8.93 -6.67 12.33
CA ASP A 76 9.62 -6.65 11.04
C ASP A 76 9.04 -5.61 10.08
N ILE A 77 7.75 -5.31 10.20
CA ILE A 77 7.03 -4.35 9.36
C ILE A 77 6.19 -3.42 10.24
N LEU A 78 6.19 -2.13 9.91
CA LEU A 78 5.30 -1.12 10.46
C LEU A 78 4.42 -0.57 9.33
N VAL A 79 3.11 -0.72 9.47
CA VAL A 79 2.13 -0.06 8.60
C VAL A 79 1.62 1.21 9.28
N ILE A 80 1.76 2.35 8.62
CA ILE A 80 1.23 3.64 9.09
C ILE A 80 -0.06 3.93 8.34
N SER A 81 -1.18 3.86 9.06
CA SER A 81 -2.56 4.10 8.61
C SER A 81 -3.24 5.20 9.43
N ALA A 82 -2.44 6.05 10.09
CA ALA A 82 -2.93 7.12 10.93
C ALA A 82 -3.14 8.41 10.13
N GLY A 83 -4.22 9.12 10.42
CA GLY A 83 -4.58 10.39 9.80
C GLY A 83 -6.09 10.49 9.59
N PRO A 84 -6.62 11.71 9.41
CA PRO A 84 -8.03 11.92 9.17
C PRO A 84 -8.42 11.44 7.76
N LEU A 85 -9.67 11.06 7.61
CA LEU A 85 -10.28 10.89 6.30
C LEU A 85 -10.57 12.26 5.69
N PRO A 86 -10.32 12.47 4.37
CA PRO A 86 -10.71 13.71 3.72
C PRO A 86 -12.23 13.86 3.75
N ARG A 87 -12.70 15.09 3.96
CA ARG A 87 -14.12 15.42 3.82
C ARG A 87 -14.52 15.40 2.34
N PRO A 88 -15.82 15.32 2.00
CA PRO A 88 -16.26 15.27 0.60
C PRO A 88 -15.84 16.48 -0.25
N ASP A 89 -15.59 17.63 0.39
CA ASP A 89 -15.18 18.90 -0.20
C ASP A 89 -13.66 19.14 -0.15
N GLN A 90 -12.88 18.20 0.39
CA GLN A 90 -11.44 18.32 0.54
C GLN A 90 -10.68 17.44 -0.47
N ASP A 91 -9.59 17.99 -1.01
CA ASP A 91 -8.58 17.17 -1.68
C ASP A 91 -7.68 16.46 -0.64
N ARG A 92 -6.97 15.44 -1.07
CA ARG A 92 -6.04 14.69 -0.22
C ARG A 92 -4.93 15.56 0.35
N LEU A 93 -4.52 16.60 -0.36
CA LEU A 93 -3.51 17.57 0.11
C LEU A 93 -4.01 18.42 1.27
N ASP A 94 -5.30 18.68 1.35
CA ASP A 94 -5.90 19.52 2.41
C ASP A 94 -5.78 18.86 3.79
N THR A 95 -5.66 17.52 3.85
CA THR A 95 -5.49 16.79 5.10
C THR A 95 -4.05 16.72 5.61
N LEU A 96 -3.08 17.28 4.87
CA LEU A 96 -1.65 17.16 5.21
C LEU A 96 -1.31 17.71 6.59
N GLY A 97 -1.85 18.88 6.92
CA GLY A 97 -1.57 19.53 8.21
C GLY A 97 -2.01 18.68 9.39
N ASP A 98 -3.23 18.16 9.33
CA ASP A 98 -3.80 17.29 10.36
C ASP A 98 -3.07 15.94 10.43
N THR A 99 -2.73 15.36 9.28
CA THR A 99 -1.95 14.12 9.22
C THR A 99 -0.57 14.31 9.86
N VAL A 100 0.13 15.41 9.57
CA VAL A 100 1.43 15.73 10.18
C VAL A 100 1.31 15.95 11.69
N ALA A 101 0.24 16.57 12.16
CA ALA A 101 0.00 16.73 13.59
C ALA A 101 -0.12 15.35 14.28
N VAL A 102 -0.91 14.44 13.72
CA VAL A 102 -1.02 13.06 14.23
C VAL A 102 0.32 12.33 14.20
N LEU A 103 1.09 12.46 13.11
CA LEU A 103 2.40 11.81 12.99
C LEU A 103 3.37 12.29 14.09
N LYS A 104 3.36 13.57 14.44
CA LYS A 104 4.23 14.14 15.50
C LYS A 104 3.96 13.56 16.88
N GLU A 105 2.78 13.05 17.14
CA GLU A 105 2.43 12.45 18.43
C GLU A 105 3.08 11.07 18.63
N PHE A 106 3.17 10.25 17.58
CA PHE A 106 3.68 8.88 17.73
C PHE A 106 5.08 8.64 17.15
N LEU A 107 5.55 9.40 16.16
CA LEU A 107 6.87 9.18 15.56
C LEU A 107 8.03 9.25 16.56
N PRO A 108 8.06 10.17 17.57
CA PRO A 108 9.09 10.15 18.60
C PRO A 108 9.12 8.83 19.38
N ARG A 109 7.95 8.26 19.65
CA ARG A 109 7.75 7.01 20.38
C ARG A 109 8.19 5.81 19.52
N VAL A 110 7.87 5.82 18.23
CA VAL A 110 8.41 4.85 17.25
C VAL A 110 9.93 4.90 17.20
N LYS A 111 10.50 6.09 17.20
CA LYS A 111 11.97 6.25 17.22
C LYS A 111 12.56 5.67 18.50
N ALA A 112 11.93 5.91 19.65
CA ALA A 112 12.36 5.39 20.96
C ALA A 112 12.25 3.87 21.05
N SER A 113 11.33 3.22 20.30
CA SER A 113 11.20 1.76 20.26
C SER A 113 12.41 1.03 19.69
N GLY A 114 13.30 1.74 18.99
CA GLY A 114 14.40 1.13 18.25
C GLY A 114 13.98 0.32 17.02
N PHE A 115 12.76 0.57 16.51
CA PHE A 115 12.25 -0.13 15.32
C PHE A 115 13.22 -0.01 14.13
N GLY A 116 13.58 -1.15 13.55
CA GLY A 116 14.53 -1.24 12.44
C GLY A 116 14.03 -2.00 11.21
N GLY A 117 12.74 -2.34 11.17
CA GLY A 117 12.08 -3.08 10.09
C GLY A 117 11.75 -2.23 8.86
N PHE A 118 10.75 -2.66 8.08
CA PHE A 118 10.22 -1.91 6.95
C PHE A 118 9.04 -1.04 7.37
N ILE A 119 8.97 0.18 6.87
CA ILE A 119 7.81 1.07 7.05
C ILE A 119 7.00 1.12 5.76
N ILE A 120 5.71 0.83 5.84
CA ILE A 120 4.75 0.96 4.74
C ILE A 120 3.76 2.06 5.12
N SER A 121 3.82 3.21 4.44
CA SER A 121 2.88 4.31 4.65
C SER A 121 1.69 4.20 3.70
N ILE A 122 0.48 4.28 4.27
CA ILE A 122 -0.78 4.34 3.53
C ILE A 122 -1.62 5.56 3.91
N SER A 123 -1.10 6.40 4.80
CA SER A 123 -1.73 7.67 5.19
C SER A 123 -1.63 8.69 4.07
N ASN A 124 -2.70 9.46 3.85
CA ASN A 124 -2.72 10.50 2.83
C ASN A 124 -2.23 11.85 3.37
N PRO A 125 -1.59 12.66 2.48
CA PRO A 125 -1.15 12.40 1.10
C PRO A 125 0.02 11.40 1.06
N ALA A 126 -0.17 10.25 0.39
CA ALA A 126 0.66 9.06 0.58
C ALA A 126 2.17 9.31 0.40
N ASP A 127 2.57 9.96 -0.69
CA ASP A 127 3.98 10.17 -1.03
C ASP A 127 4.63 11.24 -0.13
N VAL A 128 3.88 12.29 0.23
CA VAL A 128 4.34 13.36 1.12
C VAL A 128 4.52 12.84 2.54
N VAL A 129 3.58 12.04 3.03
CA VAL A 129 3.65 11.42 4.35
C VAL A 129 4.86 10.48 4.44
N ALA A 130 5.09 9.64 3.44
CA ALA A 130 6.27 8.77 3.41
C ALA A 130 7.59 9.58 3.46
N ALA A 131 7.66 10.68 2.71
CA ALA A 131 8.80 11.59 2.74
C ALA A 131 8.99 12.25 4.11
N TYR A 132 7.89 12.68 4.73
CA TYR A 132 7.93 13.27 6.07
C TYR A 132 8.43 12.25 7.12
N VAL A 133 7.88 11.06 7.13
CA VAL A 133 8.27 9.97 8.05
C VAL A 133 9.75 9.64 7.88
N GLN A 134 10.22 9.50 6.65
CA GLN A 134 11.61 9.21 6.34
C GLN A 134 12.56 10.28 6.93
N ARG A 135 12.27 11.54 6.70
CA ARG A 135 13.09 12.66 7.19
C ARG A 135 13.04 12.80 8.70
N TYR A 136 11.84 12.68 9.29
CA TYR A 136 11.66 12.84 10.74
C TYR A 136 12.41 11.77 11.53
N LEU A 137 12.36 10.52 11.08
CA LEU A 137 13.03 9.40 11.73
C LEU A 137 14.52 9.29 11.36
N ASP A 138 14.98 10.03 10.36
CA ASP A 138 16.28 9.82 9.70
C ASP A 138 16.44 8.34 9.27
N TYR A 139 15.40 7.82 8.64
CA TYR A 139 15.27 6.39 8.38
C TYR A 139 15.87 6.01 7.02
N PRO A 140 16.48 4.81 6.89
CA PRO A 140 17.03 4.37 5.62
C PRO A 140 15.97 4.37 4.52
N ALA A 141 16.20 5.16 3.45
CA ALA A 141 15.23 5.34 2.37
C ALA A 141 14.76 4.03 1.73
N ARG A 142 15.64 3.02 1.67
CA ARG A 142 15.34 1.68 1.15
C ARG A 142 14.36 0.87 2.00
N LYS A 143 14.10 1.28 3.25
CA LYS A 143 13.18 0.62 4.19
C LYS A 143 11.86 1.35 4.35
N ILE A 144 11.64 2.43 3.62
CA ILE A 144 10.36 3.15 3.59
C ILE A 144 9.71 3.01 2.21
N ILE A 145 8.45 2.60 2.23
CA ILE A 145 7.60 2.41 1.06
C ILE A 145 6.29 3.13 1.31
N SER A 146 5.80 3.89 0.34
CA SER A 146 4.39 4.27 0.29
C SER A 146 3.63 3.30 -0.61
N SER A 147 2.37 3.04 -0.29
CA SER A 147 1.49 2.24 -1.17
C SER A 147 1.40 2.80 -2.59
N GLY A 148 1.71 4.10 -2.76
CA GLY A 148 1.79 4.76 -4.05
C GLY A 148 0.55 4.51 -4.90
N THR A 149 0.77 4.11 -6.14
CA THR A 149 -0.28 3.82 -7.12
C THR A 149 -0.70 2.35 -7.16
N ALA A 150 -0.42 1.56 -6.11
CA ALA A 150 -0.80 0.14 -6.07
C ALA A 150 -2.32 -0.05 -6.24
N LEU A 151 -3.12 0.74 -5.53
CA LEU A 151 -4.57 0.68 -5.65
C LEU A 151 -5.07 1.26 -6.97
N ASP A 152 -4.45 2.32 -7.50
CA ASP A 152 -4.79 2.88 -8.81
C ASP A 152 -4.50 1.89 -9.92
N SER A 153 -3.38 1.17 -9.82
CA SER A 153 -3.02 0.08 -10.73
C SER A 153 -4.04 -1.08 -10.68
N ALA A 154 -4.54 -1.43 -9.51
CA ALA A 154 -5.59 -2.43 -9.37
C ALA A 154 -6.92 -1.98 -10.01
N ARG A 155 -7.27 -0.70 -9.89
CA ARG A 155 -8.42 -0.08 -10.58
C ARG A 155 -8.25 -0.13 -12.09
N LEU A 156 -7.07 0.27 -12.58
CA LEU A 156 -6.71 0.19 -14.00
C LEU A 156 -6.84 -1.24 -14.53
N GLN A 157 -6.26 -2.21 -13.81
CA GLN A 157 -6.37 -3.64 -14.18
C GLN A 157 -7.83 -4.10 -14.26
N ARG A 158 -8.67 -3.67 -13.31
CA ARG A 158 -10.11 -3.99 -13.33
C ARG A 158 -10.80 -3.44 -14.58
N LEU A 159 -10.53 -2.19 -14.94
CA LEU A 159 -11.13 -1.52 -16.09
C LEU A 159 -10.68 -2.16 -17.40
N VAL A 160 -9.36 -2.30 -17.59
CA VAL A 160 -8.79 -2.88 -18.83
C VAL A 160 -9.17 -4.35 -18.99
N ALA A 161 -9.18 -5.14 -17.91
CA ALA A 161 -9.61 -6.52 -17.93
C ALA A 161 -11.07 -6.67 -18.38
N GLY A 162 -11.95 -5.78 -17.90
CA GLY A 162 -13.35 -5.75 -18.34
C GLY A 162 -13.51 -5.44 -19.82
N LEU A 163 -12.80 -4.43 -20.32
CA LEU A 163 -12.82 -4.04 -21.72
C LEU A 163 -12.26 -5.13 -22.64
N CYS A 164 -11.15 -5.74 -22.26
CA CYS A 164 -10.50 -6.80 -22.99
C CYS A 164 -11.11 -8.19 -22.76
N ARG A 165 -12.05 -8.33 -21.82
CA ARG A 165 -12.66 -9.62 -21.40
C ARG A 165 -11.61 -10.69 -21.09
N VAL A 166 -10.62 -10.34 -20.27
CA VAL A 166 -9.55 -11.22 -19.81
C VAL A 166 -9.45 -11.20 -18.28
N SER A 167 -8.77 -12.19 -17.70
CA SER A 167 -8.45 -12.18 -16.27
C SER A 167 -7.52 -11.00 -15.94
N ARG A 168 -7.73 -10.35 -14.79
CA ARG A 168 -6.82 -9.33 -14.28
C ARG A 168 -5.38 -9.85 -14.13
N ARG A 169 -5.21 -11.13 -13.80
CA ARG A 169 -3.90 -11.79 -13.68
C ARG A 169 -3.18 -11.97 -15.01
N SER A 170 -3.90 -11.83 -16.14
CA SER A 170 -3.32 -11.86 -17.49
C SER A 170 -2.80 -10.51 -17.95
N LEU A 171 -2.99 -9.45 -17.14
CA LEU A 171 -2.61 -8.09 -17.48
C LEU A 171 -1.34 -7.67 -16.74
N THR A 172 -0.44 -7.02 -17.49
CA THR A 172 0.61 -6.19 -16.94
C THR A 172 0.28 -4.74 -17.27
N CYS A 173 -0.25 -4.00 -16.32
CA CYS A 173 -0.51 -2.57 -16.45
C CYS A 173 -0.43 -1.90 -15.09
N TYR A 174 0.15 -0.72 -15.06
CA TYR A 174 0.40 0.05 -13.85
C TYR A 174 0.02 1.51 -14.07
N ALA A 175 -0.48 2.16 -13.03
CA ALA A 175 -0.49 3.60 -12.93
C ALA A 175 0.85 4.06 -12.35
N LEU A 176 1.38 5.17 -12.84
CA LEU A 176 2.67 5.72 -12.46
C LEU A 176 2.53 7.14 -11.92
N GLY A 177 3.56 7.64 -11.25
CA GLY A 177 3.62 8.98 -10.71
C GLY A 177 3.13 9.07 -9.27
N GLU A 178 2.59 10.20 -8.88
CA GLU A 178 2.03 10.46 -7.56
C GLU A 178 0.68 9.74 -7.38
N HIS A 179 0.37 9.32 -6.15
CA HIS A 179 -0.98 8.87 -5.81
C HIS A 179 -1.94 10.05 -5.71
N GLY A 180 -2.52 10.47 -6.83
CA GLY A 180 -3.38 11.66 -6.90
C GLY A 180 -3.82 12.00 -8.32
N GLY A 181 -4.19 13.27 -8.53
CA GLY A 181 -4.66 13.79 -9.82
C GLY A 181 -3.62 13.69 -10.95
N SER A 182 -2.32 13.71 -10.61
CA SER A 182 -1.21 13.62 -11.57
C SER A 182 -0.84 12.20 -11.99
N ALA A 183 -1.47 11.16 -11.41
CA ALA A 183 -1.23 9.77 -11.83
C ALA A 183 -1.45 9.59 -13.33
N MET A 184 -0.57 8.81 -13.98
CA MET A 184 -0.62 8.57 -15.42
C MET A 184 -0.56 7.08 -15.74
N VAL A 185 -1.05 6.70 -16.92
CA VAL A 185 -0.97 5.34 -17.44
C VAL A 185 0.00 5.28 -18.60
N PRO A 186 1.11 4.53 -18.53
CA PRO A 186 2.02 4.32 -19.63
C PRO A 186 1.43 3.27 -20.61
N TRP A 187 0.49 3.67 -21.44
CA TRP A 187 -0.27 2.78 -22.32
C TRP A 187 0.61 1.91 -23.23
N SER A 188 1.77 2.40 -23.65
CA SER A 188 2.75 1.62 -24.44
C SER A 188 3.33 0.40 -23.68
N HIS A 189 3.14 0.35 -22.36
CA HIS A 189 3.63 -0.74 -21.50
C HIS A 189 2.49 -1.69 -21.05
N VAL A 190 1.26 -1.41 -21.43
CA VAL A 190 0.12 -2.31 -21.14
C VAL A 190 0.23 -3.56 -22.01
N ARG A 191 0.21 -4.73 -21.34
CA ARG A 191 0.37 -6.03 -22.00
C ARG A 191 -0.70 -7.01 -21.52
N VAL A 192 -1.12 -7.89 -22.41
CA VAL A 192 -1.96 -9.05 -22.12
C VAL A 192 -1.15 -10.30 -22.41
N GLN A 193 -0.87 -11.12 -21.42
CA GLN A 193 -0.02 -12.32 -21.55
C GLN A 193 1.33 -12.05 -22.26
N GLY A 194 1.94 -10.90 -21.95
CA GLY A 194 3.22 -10.49 -22.53
C GLY A 194 3.16 -9.78 -23.88
N ILE A 195 2.03 -9.81 -24.59
CA ILE A 195 1.84 -9.14 -25.88
C ILE A 195 1.34 -7.70 -25.64
N ALA A 196 1.93 -6.73 -26.33
CA ALA A 196 1.51 -5.34 -26.21
C ALA A 196 0.03 -5.17 -26.61
N LEU A 197 -0.73 -4.40 -25.82
CA LEU A 197 -2.14 -4.16 -26.10
C LEU A 197 -2.36 -3.54 -27.47
N ASP A 198 -1.49 -2.60 -27.87
CA ASP A 198 -1.56 -1.97 -29.20
C ASP A 198 -1.46 -2.99 -30.34
N GLN A 199 -0.58 -3.99 -30.18
CA GLN A 199 -0.43 -5.08 -31.15
C GLN A 199 -1.68 -5.94 -31.21
N LEU A 200 -2.25 -6.32 -30.07
CA LEU A 200 -3.48 -7.11 -30.02
C LEU A 200 -4.68 -6.37 -30.61
N GLN A 201 -4.80 -5.07 -30.36
CA GLN A 201 -5.87 -4.24 -30.93
C GLN A 201 -5.73 -4.10 -32.45
N LYS A 202 -4.50 -4.09 -32.96
CA LYS A 202 -4.23 -4.07 -34.41
C LYS A 202 -4.53 -5.41 -35.08
N ASP A 203 -4.03 -6.50 -34.48
CA ASP A 203 -4.06 -7.82 -35.12
C ASP A 203 -5.40 -8.56 -34.91
N LEU A 204 -6.07 -8.30 -33.79
CA LEU A 204 -7.29 -8.95 -33.38
C LEU A 204 -8.36 -7.94 -32.94
N PRO A 205 -8.77 -6.97 -33.78
CA PRO A 205 -9.62 -5.86 -33.36
C PRO A 205 -11.02 -6.28 -32.86
N GLN A 206 -11.54 -7.41 -33.34
CA GLN A 206 -12.84 -7.93 -32.87
C GLN A 206 -12.73 -8.53 -31.45
N ARG A 207 -11.56 -9.08 -31.11
CA ARG A 207 -11.31 -9.70 -29.79
C ARG A 207 -10.80 -8.66 -28.79
N PHE A 208 -10.00 -7.69 -29.25
CA PHE A 208 -9.44 -6.59 -28.47
C PHE A 208 -9.83 -5.26 -29.12
N PRO A 209 -11.07 -4.79 -28.94
CA PRO A 209 -11.51 -3.55 -29.57
C PRO A 209 -10.75 -2.35 -29.01
N ALA A 210 -10.58 -1.32 -29.83
CA ALA A 210 -10.07 -0.05 -29.35
C ALA A 210 -11.05 0.58 -28.36
N PHE A 211 -10.55 1.29 -27.38
CA PHE A 211 -11.32 2.03 -26.39
C PHE A 211 -10.67 3.38 -26.06
N ASP A 212 -11.44 4.26 -25.47
CA ASP A 212 -10.97 5.57 -25.03
C ASP A 212 -10.05 5.44 -23.81
N ARG A 213 -8.75 5.60 -24.03
CA ARG A 213 -7.70 5.49 -23.00
C ARG A 213 -7.73 6.63 -22.01
N GLU A 214 -8.10 7.83 -22.46
CA GLU A 214 -8.22 8.99 -21.58
C GLU A 214 -9.38 8.78 -20.60
N LYS A 215 -10.53 8.32 -21.11
CA LYS A 215 -11.67 7.96 -20.27
C LYS A 215 -11.31 6.89 -19.24
N VAL A 216 -10.60 5.83 -19.63
CA VAL A 216 -10.16 4.79 -18.69
C VAL A 216 -9.20 5.36 -17.64
N THR A 217 -8.32 6.27 -18.02
CA THR A 217 -7.42 6.95 -17.07
C THR A 217 -8.22 7.80 -16.07
N GLN A 218 -9.22 8.52 -16.53
CA GLN A 218 -10.11 9.31 -15.66
C GLN A 218 -10.95 8.42 -14.74
N ASP A 219 -11.54 7.35 -15.27
CA ASP A 219 -12.33 6.38 -14.48
C ASP A 219 -11.48 5.70 -13.40
N MET A 220 -10.21 5.42 -13.68
CA MET A 220 -9.24 4.93 -12.70
C MET A 220 -9.05 5.94 -11.55
N LYS A 221 -8.81 7.20 -11.88
CA LYS A 221 -8.63 8.28 -10.87
C LYS A 221 -9.87 8.49 -10.03
N HIS A 222 -11.04 8.52 -10.66
CA HIS A 222 -12.33 8.72 -9.99
C HIS A 222 -12.80 7.52 -9.18
N GLY A 223 -12.22 6.32 -9.39
CA GLY A 223 -12.63 5.11 -8.70
C GLY A 223 -12.54 5.18 -7.17
N GLY A 224 -11.69 6.07 -6.62
CA GLY A 224 -11.60 6.32 -5.18
C GLY A 224 -12.78 7.15 -4.65
N TYR A 225 -13.18 8.16 -5.39
CA TYR A 225 -14.31 9.02 -5.02
C TYR A 225 -15.63 8.25 -5.06
N LEU A 226 -15.84 7.41 -6.08
CA LEU A 226 -17.01 6.55 -6.15
C LEU A 226 -17.17 5.66 -4.90
N VAL A 227 -16.07 5.10 -4.38
CA VAL A 227 -16.09 4.29 -3.16
C VAL A 227 -16.32 5.14 -1.93
N LEU A 228 -15.68 6.31 -1.86
CA LEU A 228 -15.84 7.26 -0.74
C LEU A 228 -17.29 7.74 -0.63
N GLU A 229 -17.90 8.13 -1.73
CA GLU A 229 -19.32 8.55 -1.80
C GLU A 229 -20.27 7.42 -1.39
N GLY A 230 -20.01 6.18 -1.83
CA GLY A 230 -20.89 5.05 -1.60
C GLY A 230 -20.81 4.42 -0.21
N LYS A 231 -19.64 4.46 0.45
CA LYS A 231 -19.44 3.76 1.74
C LYS A 231 -18.55 4.50 2.75
N GLY A 232 -18.16 5.73 2.49
CA GLY A 232 -17.42 6.59 3.41
C GLY A 232 -15.91 6.38 3.43
N SER A 233 -15.38 5.24 3.03
CA SER A 233 -13.92 5.02 2.92
C SER A 233 -13.55 3.90 1.96
N THR A 234 -12.36 3.99 1.38
CA THR A 234 -11.73 2.89 0.62
C THR A 234 -10.94 2.02 1.59
N GLU A 235 -11.29 0.74 1.71
CA GLU A 235 -10.73 -0.18 2.70
C GLU A 235 -10.17 -1.44 2.06
N PHE A 236 -11.02 -2.25 1.41
CA PHE A 236 -10.64 -3.59 0.94
C PHE A 236 -9.52 -3.58 -0.10
N GLY A 237 -9.56 -2.64 -1.04
CA GLY A 237 -8.56 -2.55 -2.10
C GLY A 237 -7.19 -2.17 -1.57
N ILE A 238 -7.12 -1.20 -0.64
CA ILE A 238 -5.86 -0.79 -0.03
C ILE A 238 -5.33 -1.86 0.93
N ALA A 239 -6.19 -2.53 1.70
CA ALA A 239 -5.79 -3.64 2.56
C ALA A 239 -5.15 -4.78 1.74
N SER A 240 -5.77 -5.15 0.61
CA SER A 240 -5.21 -6.17 -0.29
C SER A 240 -3.88 -5.72 -0.92
N ALA A 241 -3.74 -4.45 -1.28
CA ALA A 241 -2.49 -3.91 -1.82
C ALA A 241 -1.35 -3.95 -0.77
N VAL A 242 -1.64 -3.59 0.48
CA VAL A 242 -0.67 -3.67 1.59
C VAL A 242 -0.28 -5.13 1.85
N THR A 243 -1.25 -6.05 1.87
CA THR A 243 -0.95 -7.48 2.06
C THR A 243 -0.03 -8.01 0.97
N GLU A 244 -0.21 -7.60 -0.28
CA GLU A 244 0.68 -7.95 -1.39
C GLU A 244 2.10 -7.40 -1.18
N ILE A 245 2.24 -6.16 -0.68
CA ILE A 245 3.55 -5.57 -0.34
C ILE A 245 4.20 -6.34 0.80
N VAL A 246 3.46 -6.62 1.87
CA VAL A 246 3.93 -7.38 3.05
C VAL A 246 4.40 -8.78 2.64
N ARG A 247 3.61 -9.48 1.82
CA ARG A 247 3.95 -10.80 1.26
C ARG A 247 5.27 -10.73 0.49
N ALA A 248 5.39 -9.76 -0.43
CA ALA A 248 6.60 -9.61 -1.24
C ALA A 248 7.86 -9.36 -0.39
N ILE A 249 7.72 -8.67 0.75
CA ILE A 249 8.82 -8.44 1.70
C ILE A 249 9.15 -9.73 2.47
N PHE A 250 8.18 -10.38 3.10
CA PHE A 250 8.43 -11.53 3.94
C PHE A 250 8.92 -12.76 3.16
N HIS A 251 8.40 -12.96 1.95
CA HIS A 251 8.79 -14.09 1.10
C HIS A 251 9.94 -13.77 0.14
N ASP A 252 10.47 -12.56 0.17
CA ASP A 252 11.53 -12.10 -0.75
C ASP A 252 11.21 -12.43 -2.22
N GLU A 253 9.98 -12.15 -2.66
CA GLU A 253 9.42 -12.59 -3.94
C GLU A 253 10.13 -12.01 -5.17
N LYS A 254 11.01 -11.04 -5.03
CA LYS A 254 11.69 -10.31 -6.14
C LYS A 254 10.69 -9.66 -7.10
N LYS A 255 9.53 -9.32 -6.61
CA LYS A 255 8.40 -8.83 -7.37
C LYS A 255 8.50 -7.32 -7.60
N ALA A 256 8.16 -6.90 -8.81
CA ALA A 256 7.96 -5.50 -9.12
C ALA A 256 6.54 -5.08 -8.73
N LEU A 257 6.41 -4.07 -7.87
CA LEU A 257 5.14 -3.55 -7.40
C LEU A 257 5.03 -2.04 -7.68
N PRO A 258 3.82 -1.53 -7.95
CA PRO A 258 3.58 -0.11 -8.19
C PRO A 258 3.51 0.67 -6.87
N VAL A 259 4.62 0.72 -6.16
CA VAL A 259 4.81 1.40 -4.86
C VAL A 259 5.69 2.63 -5.01
N SER A 260 5.51 3.63 -4.16
CA SER A 260 6.38 4.81 -4.16
C SER A 260 7.58 4.59 -3.26
N CYS A 261 8.75 4.93 -3.78
CA CYS A 261 10.02 4.93 -3.08
C CYS A 261 10.71 6.29 -3.24
N LEU A 262 11.69 6.57 -2.37
CA LEU A 262 12.49 7.79 -2.50
C LEU A 262 13.37 7.72 -3.75
N LEU A 263 13.20 8.69 -4.66
CA LEU A 263 14.03 8.83 -5.86
C LEU A 263 15.43 9.32 -5.50
N GLN A 264 16.45 8.73 -6.12
CA GLN A 264 17.86 9.07 -5.88
C GLN A 264 18.58 9.55 -7.15
N GLY A 265 17.84 10.04 -8.12
CA GLY A 265 18.33 10.56 -9.41
C GLY A 265 17.52 10.06 -10.60
N GLU A 266 16.65 9.07 -10.40
CA GLU A 266 15.75 8.57 -11.43
C GLU A 266 14.87 9.74 -11.93
N TYR A 267 14.67 9.83 -13.24
CA TYR A 267 13.94 10.91 -13.92
C TYR A 267 14.47 12.32 -13.62
N GLY A 268 15.75 12.45 -13.22
CA GLY A 268 16.32 13.73 -12.82
C GLY A 268 15.80 14.25 -11.47
N GLN A 269 15.04 13.45 -10.73
CA GLN A 269 14.46 13.81 -9.44
C GLN A 269 15.25 13.22 -8.28
N ARG A 270 15.36 13.97 -7.20
CA ARG A 270 15.98 13.51 -5.95
C ARG A 270 15.12 13.91 -4.75
N GLN A 271 15.12 13.06 -3.72
CA GLN A 271 14.41 13.29 -2.46
C GLN A 271 12.88 13.44 -2.60
N VAL A 272 12.31 12.91 -3.68
CA VAL A 272 10.87 12.87 -3.93
C VAL A 272 10.42 11.42 -3.85
N PHE A 273 9.33 11.14 -3.16
CA PHE A 273 8.66 9.85 -3.22
C PHE A 273 7.77 9.81 -4.45
N ALA A 274 7.97 8.86 -5.31
CA ALA A 274 7.13 8.59 -6.48
C ALA A 274 7.33 7.17 -6.97
N LEU A 275 6.39 6.65 -7.74
CA LEU A 275 6.57 5.40 -8.44
C LEU A 275 7.58 5.56 -9.56
N THR A 276 8.62 4.72 -9.56
CA THR A 276 9.61 4.67 -10.62
C THR A 276 9.24 3.65 -11.68
N LYS A 277 9.56 3.93 -12.95
CA LYS A 277 9.38 3.00 -14.07
C LYS A 277 10.29 1.77 -13.96
N ARG A 278 11.36 1.85 -13.17
CA ARG A 278 12.35 0.78 -12.96
C ARG A 278 12.14 0.07 -11.62
N SER A 279 11.01 -0.58 -11.49
CA SER A 279 10.81 -1.58 -10.44
C SER A 279 11.81 -2.75 -10.54
N GLU A 280 12.46 -2.93 -11.69
CA GLU A 280 13.52 -3.92 -11.88
C GLU A 280 14.78 -3.62 -11.08
N GLU A 281 15.09 -2.35 -10.81
CA GLU A 281 16.25 -1.93 -10.01
C GLU A 281 15.92 -1.85 -8.51
N ARG A 282 14.63 -1.72 -8.14
CA ARG A 282 14.16 -1.70 -6.76
C ARG A 282 13.13 -2.79 -6.54
N ARG A 283 13.62 -4.00 -6.47
CA ARG A 283 12.82 -5.15 -6.07
C ARG A 283 12.53 -5.06 -4.58
N VAL A 284 11.25 -5.01 -4.22
CA VAL A 284 10.87 -5.22 -2.83
C VAL A 284 11.50 -6.55 -2.40
N GLY A 285 12.37 -6.51 -1.40
CA GLY A 285 13.05 -7.70 -0.86
C GLY A 285 14.54 -7.83 -1.14
N LYS A 286 15.07 -7.43 -2.30
CA LYS A 286 16.51 -7.65 -2.60
C LYS A 286 17.40 -6.49 -2.18
N GLU A 287 17.03 -5.25 -2.51
CA GLU A 287 17.82 -4.06 -2.13
C GLU A 287 17.58 -3.63 -0.68
N CYS A 288 16.59 -4.21 -0.05
CA CYS A 288 16.25 -3.94 1.34
C CYS A 288 17.05 -4.79 2.35
N ARG A 289 17.85 -5.75 1.89
CA ARG A 289 18.65 -6.66 2.75
C ARG A 289 20.14 -6.36 2.73
N SER A 290 20.60 -5.47 1.87
CA SER A 290 22.04 -5.08 1.80
C SER A 290 22.34 -3.85 2.64
#